data_5301db7a4badfc4f7f0d36822876ae99
#
_entry.id   5301db7a4badfc4f7f0d36822876ae99
#
_cell.length_a   1.000
_cell.length_b   1.000
_cell.length_c   1.000
_cell.angle_alpha   90.00
_cell.angle_beta   90.00
_cell.angle_gamma   90.00
#
_symmetry.space_group_name_H-M   'P 1'
#
loop_
_entity.id
_entity.type
_entity.pdbx_description
1 polymer ?
#
loop_
_entity_poly.entity_id
_entity_poly.type
_entity_poly.pdbx_seq_one_letter_code
_entity_poly.pdbx_strand_id
1 'polypeptide(L)'
;MRTAITFSKSFWCLCSALTLLAIAPCAQAEPKLFESRQVTPSGEYTFGIEGPAADLDGNLFVVNIGKPGTIGRLAPGGSASEKFAELPEGSVGNSIRFDANGTMFVADYKKHNIFTIEKGSAEPKIFFSSERFNQPNDMTIAPDGTIYASDPNWKGRSGQVWRIAKAADGSVAGDIMTAPRAMGTTNGIDLSPDGRTLYVGESGTGQIWSYAIRGTALTNARLVKTFEADTIDGLRTDVAGRLLVARILKGSIAVMSPDGKVEREIALQGKEPTNLAFGGADGKTIFVTQRQGGYVESFRTDREGREHCLQAGCRLP
;
A
#
# COMPACT_ATOMS: atom_id res chain seq x y z
N MET A 1 -37.36 37.58 -87.71
CA MET A 1 -37.44 38.20 -86.36
C MET A 1 -37.51 37.09 -85.30
N ARG A 2 -36.43 36.83 -84.59
CA ARG A 2 -36.38 35.85 -83.54
C ARG A 2 -36.04 36.56 -82.24
N THR A 3 -36.97 36.58 -81.33
CA THR A 3 -36.84 37.20 -80.01
C THR A 3 -36.18 36.18 -79.04
N ALA A 4 -35.07 36.57 -78.47
CA ALA A 4 -34.36 35.79 -77.48
C ALA A 4 -34.89 36.13 -76.06
N ILE A 5 -35.28 35.11 -75.29
CA ILE A 5 -35.68 35.22 -73.90
C ILE A 5 -34.50 34.79 -73.02
N THR A 6 -34.03 35.73 -72.19
CA THR A 6 -32.92 35.52 -71.29
C THR A 6 -33.48 35.09 -69.90
N PHE A 7 -33.13 33.89 -69.43
CA PHE A 7 -33.44 33.40 -68.04
C PHE A 7 -32.31 33.77 -67.08
N SER A 8 -32.62 34.60 -66.10
CA SER A 8 -31.75 34.87 -64.96
C SER A 8 -31.92 33.75 -63.91
N LYS A 9 -30.85 33.07 -63.59
CA LYS A 9 -30.77 32.10 -62.44
C LYS A 9 -30.19 32.78 -61.19
N SER A 10 -31.02 33.09 -60.24
CA SER A 10 -30.59 33.54 -58.91
C SER A 10 -30.21 32.32 -58.07
N PHE A 11 -28.92 32.16 -57.69
CA PHE A 11 -28.41 31.17 -56.78
C PHE A 11 -28.54 31.70 -55.33
N TRP A 12 -29.39 31.09 -54.56
CA TRP A 12 -29.44 31.33 -53.11
C TRP A 12 -28.44 30.39 -52.43
N CYS A 13 -27.39 30.97 -51.82
CA CYS A 13 -26.43 30.25 -51.02
C CYS A 13 -26.96 30.18 -49.55
N LEU A 14 -27.46 29.03 -49.11
CA LEU A 14 -27.77 28.81 -47.71
C LEU A 14 -26.46 28.48 -46.95
N CYS A 15 -25.95 29.45 -46.22
CA CYS A 15 -24.89 29.19 -45.23
C CYS A 15 -25.53 28.62 -43.98
N SER A 16 -25.44 27.29 -43.78
CA SER A 16 -25.74 26.65 -42.51
C SER A 16 -24.59 26.89 -41.54
N ALA A 17 -24.79 27.74 -40.55
CA ALA A 17 -23.86 27.95 -39.47
C ALA A 17 -23.96 26.74 -38.49
N LEU A 18 -22.98 25.84 -38.52
CA LEU A 18 -22.80 24.81 -37.47
C LEU A 18 -22.23 25.49 -36.23
N THR A 19 -23.06 25.67 -35.21
CA THR A 19 -22.62 26.12 -33.89
C THR A 19 -22.01 24.89 -33.20
N LEU A 20 -20.67 24.78 -33.11
CA LEU A 20 -19.97 23.85 -32.22
C LEU A 20 -20.21 24.32 -30.78
N LEU A 21 -21.07 23.62 -30.04
CA LEU A 21 -21.10 23.71 -28.59
C LEU A 21 -19.81 23.09 -28.05
N ALA A 22 -18.85 23.90 -27.62
CA ALA A 22 -17.73 23.48 -26.84
C ALA A 22 -18.25 23.03 -25.45
N ILE A 23 -18.30 21.73 -25.23
CA ILE A 23 -18.53 21.15 -23.87
C ILE A 23 -17.25 21.44 -23.08
N ALA A 24 -17.28 22.45 -22.21
CA ALA A 24 -16.21 22.70 -21.27
C ALA A 24 -16.10 21.46 -20.36
N PRO A 25 -14.89 20.89 -20.14
CA PRO A 25 -14.74 19.81 -19.18
C PRO A 25 -15.17 20.34 -17.82
N CYS A 26 -16.10 19.61 -17.17
CA CYS A 26 -16.48 19.87 -15.80
C CYS A 26 -15.22 19.71 -14.94
N ALA A 27 -14.66 20.81 -14.47
CA ALA A 27 -13.54 20.76 -13.54
C ALA A 27 -14.04 20.07 -12.26
N GLN A 28 -13.67 18.79 -12.09
CA GLN A 28 -13.89 18.11 -10.83
C GLN A 28 -13.09 18.86 -9.77
N ALA A 29 -13.76 19.32 -8.72
CA ALA A 29 -13.09 19.95 -7.60
C ALA A 29 -12.01 18.99 -7.06
N GLU A 30 -10.79 19.50 -6.86
CA GLU A 30 -9.70 18.76 -6.26
C GLU A 30 -10.19 18.10 -4.95
N PRO A 31 -9.96 16.80 -4.76
CA PRO A 31 -10.39 16.14 -3.54
C PRO A 31 -9.72 16.79 -2.34
N LYS A 32 -10.54 17.11 -1.33
CA LYS A 32 -10.03 17.71 -0.09
C LYS A 32 -9.02 16.79 0.57
N LEU A 33 -7.91 17.38 1.04
CA LEU A 33 -6.89 16.62 1.76
C LEU A 33 -7.43 16.08 3.08
N PHE A 34 -7.06 14.85 3.41
CA PHE A 34 -7.32 14.20 4.70
C PHE A 34 -8.80 13.93 5.00
N GLU A 35 -9.67 13.93 3.98
CA GLU A 35 -11.06 13.50 4.10
C GLU A 35 -11.23 12.10 3.52
N SER A 36 -11.55 11.12 4.38
CA SER A 36 -11.71 9.71 3.97
C SER A 36 -13.07 9.43 3.37
N ARG A 37 -13.07 8.56 2.36
CA ARG A 37 -14.27 8.01 1.73
C ARG A 37 -14.11 6.52 1.47
N GLN A 38 -15.21 5.79 1.51
CA GLN A 38 -15.25 4.40 1.06
C GLN A 38 -15.06 4.33 -0.46
N VAL A 39 -14.28 3.37 -0.93
CA VAL A 39 -13.95 3.15 -2.34
C VAL A 39 -14.61 1.89 -2.87
N THR A 40 -14.49 0.77 -2.14
CA THR A 40 -15.04 -0.52 -2.56
C THR A 40 -16.28 -0.87 -1.74
N PRO A 41 -17.18 -1.76 -2.25
CA PRO A 41 -18.36 -2.18 -1.49
C PRO A 41 -17.98 -2.91 -0.19
N SER A 42 -18.82 -2.79 0.82
CA SER A 42 -18.72 -3.61 2.03
C SER A 42 -18.95 -5.08 1.70
N GLY A 43 -18.17 -5.99 2.31
CA GLY A 43 -18.24 -7.43 2.09
C GLY A 43 -17.50 -7.90 0.83
N GLU A 44 -16.78 -7.03 0.13
CA GLU A 44 -15.97 -7.42 -1.02
C GLU A 44 -14.77 -8.28 -0.60
N TYR A 45 -14.21 -7.96 0.55
CA TYR A 45 -13.10 -8.69 1.16
C TYR A 45 -13.54 -9.43 2.42
N THR A 46 -12.80 -10.47 2.77
CA THR A 46 -13.04 -11.21 4.03
C THR A 46 -12.63 -10.39 5.23
N PHE A 47 -12.95 -10.87 6.44
CA PHE A 47 -12.46 -10.29 7.71
C PHE A 47 -10.92 -10.21 7.80
N GLY A 48 -10.20 -11.01 7.00
CA GLY A 48 -8.74 -10.98 6.90
C GLY A 48 -8.22 -10.00 5.86
N ILE A 49 -8.98 -8.97 5.48
CA ILE A 49 -8.50 -7.92 4.57
C ILE A 49 -7.27 -7.24 5.14
N GLU A 50 -6.20 -7.21 4.34
CA GLU A 50 -4.89 -6.73 4.74
C GLU A 50 -4.05 -6.28 3.54
N GLY A 51 -2.84 -5.80 3.81
CA GLY A 51 -1.73 -5.63 2.92
C GLY A 51 -1.99 -4.91 1.61
N PRO A 52 -2.59 -3.71 1.64
CA PRO A 52 -2.77 -2.95 0.41
C PRO A 52 -1.42 -2.53 -0.17
N ALA A 53 -1.30 -2.57 -1.50
CA ALA A 53 -0.16 -2.00 -2.23
C ALA A 53 -0.63 -1.48 -3.59
N ALA A 54 -0.09 -0.37 -4.05
CA ALA A 54 -0.38 0.17 -5.37
C ALA A 54 0.82 0.02 -6.29
N ASP A 55 0.54 -0.30 -7.57
CA ASP A 55 1.55 -0.25 -8.62
C ASP A 55 1.61 1.15 -9.28
N LEU A 56 2.60 1.37 -10.14
CA LEU A 56 2.76 2.64 -10.87
C LEU A 56 1.71 2.84 -11.99
N ASP A 57 1.00 1.79 -12.38
CA ASP A 57 -0.11 1.87 -13.32
C ASP A 57 -1.39 2.36 -12.61
N GLY A 58 -1.34 2.56 -11.28
CA GLY A 58 -2.40 3.08 -10.44
C GLY A 58 -3.40 2.02 -9.95
N ASN A 59 -3.13 0.73 -10.19
CA ASN A 59 -3.95 -0.33 -9.61
C ASN A 59 -3.64 -0.48 -8.12
N LEU A 60 -4.65 -0.77 -7.34
CA LEU A 60 -4.50 -1.19 -5.94
C LEU A 60 -4.70 -2.70 -5.83
N PHE A 61 -3.80 -3.36 -5.13
CA PHE A 61 -3.89 -4.79 -4.82
C PHE A 61 -4.11 -4.96 -3.32
N VAL A 62 -4.99 -5.90 -2.97
CA VAL A 62 -5.38 -6.16 -1.58
C VAL A 62 -5.60 -7.66 -1.40
N VAL A 63 -5.13 -8.23 -0.29
CA VAL A 63 -5.31 -9.67 -0.02
C VAL A 63 -6.71 -10.02 0.44
N ASN A 64 -7.13 -11.26 0.16
CA ASN A 64 -8.32 -11.93 0.68
C ASN A 64 -9.67 -11.40 0.14
N ILE A 65 -9.74 -11.12 -1.18
CA ILE A 65 -11.00 -10.82 -1.87
C ILE A 65 -11.90 -12.07 -1.90
N GLY A 66 -13.15 -11.96 -1.46
CA GLY A 66 -14.16 -13.02 -1.47
C GLY A 66 -13.83 -14.23 -0.60
N LYS A 67 -12.59 -14.70 -0.57
CA LYS A 67 -12.12 -15.82 0.27
C LYS A 67 -10.64 -15.62 0.68
N PRO A 68 -10.16 -16.28 1.75
CA PRO A 68 -8.74 -16.28 2.10
C PRO A 68 -7.86 -16.87 0.99
N GLY A 69 -6.63 -16.36 0.85
CA GLY A 69 -5.64 -16.84 -0.12
C GLY A 69 -5.80 -16.24 -1.52
N THR A 70 -6.66 -15.25 -1.71
CA THR A 70 -6.83 -14.54 -2.98
C THR A 70 -6.23 -13.14 -2.91
N ILE A 71 -5.93 -12.55 -4.06
CA ILE A 71 -5.53 -11.16 -4.21
C ILE A 71 -6.55 -10.47 -5.14
N GLY A 72 -7.13 -9.38 -4.66
CA GLY A 72 -7.99 -8.50 -5.44
C GLY A 72 -7.20 -7.40 -6.10
N ARG A 73 -7.66 -6.93 -7.27
CA ARG A 73 -7.15 -5.74 -7.98
C ARG A 73 -8.28 -4.74 -8.17
N LEU A 74 -8.08 -3.52 -7.72
CA LEU A 74 -8.93 -2.38 -8.02
C LEU A 74 -8.24 -1.51 -9.07
N ALA A 75 -8.86 -1.36 -10.23
CA ALA A 75 -8.36 -0.50 -11.30
C ALA A 75 -8.40 1.00 -10.92
N PRO A 76 -7.57 1.86 -11.53
CA PRO A 76 -7.59 3.29 -11.28
C PRO A 76 -8.99 3.89 -11.49
N GLY A 77 -9.49 4.60 -10.46
CA GLY A 77 -10.84 5.18 -10.48
C GLY A 77 -11.98 4.17 -10.36
N GLY A 78 -11.68 2.88 -10.21
CA GLY A 78 -12.66 1.83 -9.98
C GLY A 78 -13.34 1.96 -8.62
N SER A 79 -14.49 1.28 -8.49
CA SER A 79 -15.28 1.22 -7.26
C SER A 79 -15.56 -0.22 -6.79
N ALA A 80 -15.01 -1.21 -7.48
CA ALA A 80 -15.09 -2.62 -7.12
C ALA A 80 -13.83 -3.33 -7.63
N SER A 81 -13.34 -4.29 -6.86
CA SER A 81 -12.17 -5.09 -7.20
C SER A 81 -12.54 -6.35 -7.95
N GLU A 82 -11.62 -6.83 -8.77
CA GLU A 82 -11.70 -8.16 -9.37
C GLU A 82 -10.64 -9.09 -8.76
N LYS A 83 -10.86 -10.41 -8.81
CA LYS A 83 -9.83 -11.36 -8.39
C LYS A 83 -8.67 -11.32 -9.39
N PHE A 84 -7.48 -10.96 -8.92
CA PHE A 84 -6.24 -10.90 -9.70
C PHE A 84 -5.48 -12.23 -9.67
N ALA A 85 -5.24 -12.76 -8.47
CA ALA A 85 -4.45 -13.97 -8.28
C ALA A 85 -5.01 -14.83 -7.13
N GLU A 86 -4.54 -16.07 -7.07
CA GLU A 86 -4.82 -16.99 -5.97
C GLU A 86 -3.51 -17.64 -5.54
N LEU A 87 -3.23 -17.60 -4.25
CA LEU A 87 -2.06 -18.24 -3.64
C LEU A 87 -2.26 -19.76 -3.58
N PRO A 88 -1.19 -20.55 -3.49
CA PRO A 88 -1.27 -21.99 -3.34
C PRO A 88 -2.17 -22.40 -2.16
N GLU A 89 -2.75 -23.59 -2.24
CA GLU A 89 -3.70 -24.11 -1.28
C GLU A 89 -3.20 -24.03 0.16
N GLY A 90 -4.03 -23.46 1.02
CA GLY A 90 -3.75 -23.25 2.44
C GLY A 90 -2.90 -22.02 2.76
N SER A 91 -2.37 -21.33 1.76
CA SER A 91 -1.69 -20.04 1.93
C SER A 91 -2.70 -18.91 2.14
N VAL A 92 -2.34 -17.94 2.96
CA VAL A 92 -3.14 -16.72 3.19
C VAL A 92 -2.22 -15.53 3.23
N GLY A 93 -2.37 -14.63 2.26
CA GLY A 93 -1.61 -13.39 2.19
C GLY A 93 -1.95 -12.44 3.33
N ASN A 94 -0.94 -11.72 3.84
CA ASN A 94 -1.11 -10.66 4.83
C ASN A 94 -0.59 -9.31 4.37
N SER A 95 0.48 -9.24 3.60
CA SER A 95 0.95 -7.98 3.01
C SER A 95 1.40 -8.15 1.57
N ILE A 96 1.31 -7.05 0.81
CA ILE A 96 1.82 -6.92 -0.54
C ILE A 96 2.80 -5.75 -0.60
N ARG A 97 3.91 -5.90 -1.34
CA ARG A 97 4.83 -4.81 -1.70
C ARG A 97 5.30 -4.99 -3.13
N PHE A 98 5.66 -3.88 -3.76
CA PHE A 98 6.27 -3.88 -5.09
C PHE A 98 7.71 -3.43 -5.01
N ASP A 99 8.60 -4.07 -5.76
CA ASP A 99 9.94 -3.57 -6.02
C ASP A 99 9.95 -2.55 -7.18
N ALA A 100 11.12 -1.98 -7.46
CA ALA A 100 11.29 -1.01 -8.54
C ALA A 100 11.09 -1.59 -9.95
N ASN A 101 11.05 -2.93 -10.10
CA ASN A 101 10.78 -3.60 -11.37
C ASN A 101 9.29 -3.91 -11.56
N GLY A 102 8.47 -3.63 -10.54
CA GLY A 102 7.06 -3.96 -10.52
C GLY A 102 6.78 -5.43 -10.16
N THR A 103 7.76 -6.15 -9.60
CA THR A 103 7.53 -7.48 -9.01
C THR A 103 6.76 -7.32 -7.71
N MET A 104 5.66 -8.02 -7.59
CA MET A 104 4.86 -8.08 -6.37
C MET A 104 5.45 -9.11 -5.42
N PHE A 105 5.60 -8.73 -4.15
CA PHE A 105 5.95 -9.64 -3.05
C PHE A 105 4.75 -9.79 -2.12
N VAL A 106 4.46 -11.03 -1.69
CA VAL A 106 3.32 -11.33 -0.81
C VAL A 106 3.80 -12.13 0.39
N ALA A 107 3.56 -11.63 1.61
CA ALA A 107 3.81 -12.40 2.82
C ALA A 107 2.65 -13.37 3.08
N ASP A 108 2.97 -14.63 3.28
CA ASP A 108 2.02 -15.71 3.60
C ASP A 108 2.15 -16.12 5.06
N TYR A 109 1.25 -15.62 5.88
CA TYR A 109 1.32 -15.84 7.31
C TYR A 109 0.90 -17.25 7.77
N LYS A 110 0.34 -18.07 6.86
CA LYS A 110 -0.13 -19.44 7.18
C LYS A 110 0.88 -20.53 6.82
N LYS A 111 1.56 -20.40 5.68
CA LYS A 111 2.48 -21.41 5.14
C LYS A 111 3.94 -20.94 5.19
N HIS A 112 4.21 -19.83 5.85
CA HIS A 112 5.56 -19.36 6.12
C HIS A 112 6.38 -19.08 4.85
N ASN A 113 5.74 -18.46 3.85
CA ASN A 113 6.38 -18.10 2.58
C ASN A 113 6.41 -16.59 2.38
N ILE A 114 7.34 -16.13 1.58
CA ILE A 114 7.24 -14.90 0.82
C ILE A 114 7.12 -15.32 -0.64
N PHE A 115 6.03 -14.95 -1.30
CA PHE A 115 5.83 -15.19 -2.72
C PHE A 115 6.26 -13.99 -3.55
N THR A 116 6.61 -14.23 -4.82
CA THR A 116 6.68 -13.23 -5.88
C THR A 116 5.64 -13.50 -6.95
N ILE A 117 5.12 -12.42 -7.53
CA ILE A 117 4.33 -12.44 -8.76
C ILE A 117 4.99 -11.42 -9.69
N GLU A 118 5.53 -11.87 -10.80
CA GLU A 118 6.23 -11.03 -11.77
C GLU A 118 5.27 -10.06 -12.46
N LYS A 119 5.75 -8.88 -12.85
CA LYS A 119 4.95 -7.90 -13.59
C LYS A 119 4.35 -8.53 -14.85
N GLY A 120 3.03 -8.35 -15.03
CA GLY A 120 2.29 -8.96 -16.16
C GLY A 120 1.88 -10.41 -15.96
N SER A 121 2.18 -11.02 -14.82
CA SER A 121 1.73 -12.36 -14.42
C SER A 121 0.70 -12.28 -13.29
N ALA A 122 -0.02 -13.40 -13.08
CA ALA A 122 -0.87 -13.63 -11.90
C ALA A 122 -0.44 -14.92 -11.17
N GLU A 123 0.72 -15.49 -11.52
CA GLU A 123 1.21 -16.77 -11.00
C GLU A 123 2.18 -16.53 -9.83
N PRO A 124 1.82 -16.94 -8.58
CA PRO A 124 2.70 -16.82 -7.44
C PRO A 124 3.82 -17.88 -7.48
N LYS A 125 5.04 -17.45 -7.17
CA LYS A 125 6.21 -18.33 -7.00
C LYS A 125 6.83 -18.10 -5.63
N ILE A 126 7.33 -19.15 -4.98
CA ILE A 126 8.03 -19.01 -3.71
C ILE A 126 9.35 -18.27 -3.94
N PHE A 127 9.49 -17.11 -3.30
CA PHE A 127 10.73 -16.35 -3.26
C PHE A 127 11.61 -16.78 -2.09
N PHE A 128 11.01 -16.95 -0.92
CA PHE A 128 11.67 -17.40 0.29
C PHE A 128 10.69 -18.17 1.18
N SER A 129 11.17 -19.19 1.86
CA SER A 129 10.39 -19.97 2.82
C SER A 129 11.27 -20.38 4.00
N SER A 130 10.69 -20.43 5.21
CA SER A 130 11.43 -20.88 6.40
C SER A 130 10.48 -21.38 7.46
N GLU A 131 10.76 -22.58 8.02
CA GLU A 131 10.07 -23.11 9.20
C GLU A 131 10.32 -22.26 10.46
N ARG A 132 11.29 -21.34 10.43
CA ARG A 132 11.59 -20.42 11.53
C ARG A 132 10.68 -19.19 11.54
N PHE A 133 9.86 -18.96 10.51
CA PHE A 133 8.81 -17.96 10.57
C PHE A 133 7.77 -18.34 11.62
N ASN A 134 7.27 -17.35 12.35
CA ASN A 134 6.06 -17.48 13.16
C ASN A 134 4.82 -17.27 12.27
N GLN A 135 4.63 -16.05 11.80
CA GLN A 135 3.51 -15.61 10.95
C GLN A 135 3.92 -14.34 10.17
N PRO A 136 4.69 -14.47 9.05
CA PRO A 136 5.13 -13.30 8.29
C PRO A 136 3.95 -12.36 8.03
N ASN A 137 4.06 -11.12 8.51
CA ASN A 137 2.93 -10.19 8.56
C ASN A 137 3.11 -9.05 7.56
N ASP A 138 3.82 -7.99 7.92
CA ASP A 138 4.05 -6.84 7.05
C ASP A 138 5.50 -6.79 6.56
N MET A 139 5.72 -6.09 5.44
CA MET A 139 7.03 -6.00 4.80
C MET A 139 7.33 -4.58 4.34
N THR A 140 8.63 -4.29 4.18
CA THR A 140 9.13 -3.14 3.43
C THR A 140 10.32 -3.56 2.59
N ILE A 141 10.52 -2.90 1.45
CA ILE A 141 11.62 -3.18 0.52
C ILE A 141 12.58 -1.99 0.51
N ALA A 142 13.86 -2.28 0.71
CA ALA A 142 14.94 -1.31 0.59
C ALA A 142 15.31 -1.07 -0.89
N PRO A 143 16.01 0.04 -1.22
CA PRO A 143 16.42 0.33 -2.60
C PRO A 143 17.30 -0.73 -3.26
N ASP A 144 18.02 -1.52 -2.47
CA ASP A 144 18.85 -2.64 -2.93
C ASP A 144 18.07 -3.96 -3.13
N GLY A 145 16.74 -3.93 -2.94
CA GLY A 145 15.86 -5.09 -3.03
C GLY A 145 15.81 -5.96 -1.76
N THR A 146 16.52 -5.59 -0.70
CA THR A 146 16.42 -6.27 0.60
C THR A 146 15.03 -6.09 1.20
N ILE A 147 14.39 -7.18 1.60
CA ILE A 147 13.10 -7.19 2.28
C ILE A 147 13.33 -7.24 3.79
N TYR A 148 12.63 -6.39 4.51
CA TYR A 148 12.47 -6.49 5.96
C TYR A 148 11.02 -6.88 6.25
N ALA A 149 10.83 -8.00 6.95
CA ALA A 149 9.51 -8.53 7.27
C ALA A 149 9.30 -8.63 8.78
N SER A 150 8.18 -8.11 9.25
CA SER A 150 7.73 -8.34 10.62
C SER A 150 7.14 -9.75 10.74
N ASP A 151 7.41 -10.41 11.85
CA ASP A 151 7.04 -11.80 12.06
C ASP A 151 6.56 -12.00 13.50
N PRO A 152 5.28 -11.69 13.77
CA PRO A 152 4.70 -11.81 15.11
C PRO A 152 4.47 -13.24 15.54
N ASN A 153 4.61 -13.46 16.84
CA ASN A 153 4.05 -14.60 17.56
C ASN A 153 2.88 -14.08 18.42
N TRP A 154 1.68 -14.11 17.88
CA TRP A 154 0.49 -13.56 18.54
C TRP A 154 0.22 -14.25 19.88
N LYS A 155 0.32 -15.59 19.92
CA LYS A 155 0.09 -16.38 21.15
C LYS A 155 1.13 -16.07 22.22
N GLY A 156 2.39 -15.92 21.82
CA GLY A 156 3.50 -15.61 22.73
C GLY A 156 3.64 -14.13 23.06
N ARG A 157 2.84 -13.25 22.45
CA ARG A 157 2.93 -11.78 22.55
C ARG A 157 4.35 -11.26 22.31
N SER A 158 5.04 -11.89 21.37
CA SER A 158 6.40 -11.56 20.96
C SER A 158 6.52 -11.46 19.45
N GLY A 159 7.67 -11.14 18.96
CA GLY A 159 7.90 -11.06 17.52
C GLY A 159 9.37 -10.93 17.18
N GLN A 160 9.64 -10.95 15.90
CA GLN A 160 10.97 -10.80 15.33
C GLN A 160 10.88 -10.06 14.00
N VAL A 161 12.03 -9.68 13.48
CA VAL A 161 12.15 -9.07 12.15
C VAL A 161 13.10 -9.91 11.33
N TRP A 162 12.73 -10.20 10.11
CA TRP A 162 13.56 -10.87 9.13
C TRP A 162 14.20 -9.89 8.17
N ARG A 163 15.42 -10.16 7.77
CA ARG A 163 16.10 -9.59 6.61
C ARG A 163 16.22 -10.67 5.55
N ILE A 164 15.63 -10.47 4.38
CA ILE A 164 15.64 -11.42 3.27
C ILE A 164 16.26 -10.71 2.07
N ALA A 165 17.32 -11.28 1.53
CA ALA A 165 18.07 -10.67 0.42
C ALA A 165 18.39 -11.68 -0.65
N LYS A 166 18.39 -11.23 -1.91
CA LYS A 166 18.83 -11.98 -3.06
C LYS A 166 20.29 -11.65 -3.33
N ALA A 167 21.13 -12.67 -3.42
CA ALA A 167 22.54 -12.51 -3.75
C ALA A 167 22.75 -12.35 -5.27
N ALA A 168 23.95 -11.94 -5.67
CA ALA A 168 24.29 -11.73 -7.09
C ALA A 168 24.20 -13.02 -7.93
N ASP A 169 24.38 -14.19 -7.33
CA ASP A 169 24.22 -15.49 -7.97
C ASP A 169 22.76 -15.95 -8.10
N GLY A 170 21.81 -15.11 -7.63
CA GLY A 170 20.38 -15.38 -7.66
C GLY A 170 19.84 -16.15 -6.46
N SER A 171 20.71 -16.66 -5.56
CA SER A 171 20.26 -17.31 -4.33
C SER A 171 19.58 -16.32 -3.39
N VAL A 172 18.59 -16.80 -2.63
CA VAL A 172 17.87 -15.99 -1.64
C VAL A 172 18.18 -16.52 -0.25
N ALA A 173 18.59 -15.63 0.64
CA ALA A 173 18.88 -15.95 2.03
C ALA A 173 18.05 -15.05 2.96
N GLY A 174 17.62 -15.62 4.09
CA GLY A 174 16.88 -14.88 5.12
C GLY A 174 17.44 -15.14 6.50
N ASP A 175 17.65 -14.05 7.25
CA ASP A 175 18.14 -14.05 8.62
C ASP A 175 17.15 -13.36 9.55
N ILE A 176 16.95 -13.93 10.75
CA ILE A 176 16.30 -13.21 11.84
C ILE A 176 17.28 -12.16 12.35
N MET A 177 16.87 -10.90 12.31
CA MET A 177 17.74 -9.81 12.77
C MET A 177 17.92 -9.85 14.28
N THR A 178 19.16 -9.72 14.73
CA THR A 178 19.43 -9.53 16.17
C THR A 178 19.00 -8.12 16.57
N ALA A 179 18.33 -8.01 17.70
CA ALA A 179 17.85 -6.73 18.23
C ALA A 179 18.38 -6.53 19.67
N PRO A 180 18.60 -5.28 20.11
CA PRO A 180 19.14 -4.98 21.44
C PRO A 180 18.12 -5.19 22.58
N ARG A 181 16.90 -5.57 22.24
CA ARG A 181 15.80 -5.87 23.17
C ARG A 181 14.88 -6.95 22.60
N ALA A 182 14.16 -7.64 23.48
CA ALA A 182 13.06 -8.49 23.04
C ALA A 182 11.95 -7.62 22.40
N MET A 183 11.41 -8.07 21.26
CA MET A 183 10.31 -7.41 20.59
C MET A 183 8.97 -7.97 21.10
N GLY A 184 7.98 -7.07 21.19
CA GLY A 184 6.58 -7.45 21.37
C GLY A 184 5.99 -8.01 20.06
N THR A 185 4.67 -8.03 19.97
CA THR A 185 3.96 -8.53 18.78
C THR A 185 4.21 -7.56 17.60
N THR A 186 5.25 -7.84 16.82
CA THR A 186 5.64 -7.01 15.66
C THR A 186 4.53 -7.01 14.61
N ASN A 187 4.24 -5.84 14.01
CA ASN A 187 3.21 -5.69 12.99
C ASN A 187 3.69 -4.72 11.91
N GLY A 188 3.06 -3.55 11.74
CA GLY A 188 3.48 -2.59 10.74
C GLY A 188 4.98 -2.31 10.77
N ILE A 189 5.61 -2.31 9.59
CA ILE A 189 7.05 -2.12 9.43
C ILE A 189 7.33 -1.26 8.21
N ASP A 190 8.21 -0.26 8.32
CA ASP A 190 8.70 0.48 7.17
C ASP A 190 10.07 1.11 7.44
N LEU A 191 10.73 1.55 6.37
CA LEU A 191 12.02 2.20 6.39
C LEU A 191 11.88 3.72 6.37
N SER A 192 12.86 4.43 6.93
CA SER A 192 13.05 5.85 6.66
C SER A 192 13.39 6.09 5.18
N PRO A 193 13.20 7.32 4.66
CA PRO A 193 13.51 7.63 3.26
C PRO A 193 14.95 7.27 2.85
N ASP A 194 15.93 7.47 3.72
CA ASP A 194 17.34 7.13 3.50
C ASP A 194 17.66 5.63 3.65
N GLY A 195 16.66 4.80 4.00
CA GLY A 195 16.81 3.36 4.18
C GLY A 195 17.64 2.92 5.38
N ARG A 196 18.07 3.84 6.27
CA ARG A 196 18.99 3.54 7.38
C ARG A 196 18.30 3.24 8.69
N THR A 197 17.04 3.66 8.83
CA THR A 197 16.23 3.46 10.03
C THR A 197 15.05 2.55 9.70
N LEU A 198 14.85 1.51 10.49
CA LEU A 198 13.69 0.64 10.44
C LEU A 198 12.72 1.03 11.55
N TYR A 199 11.48 1.31 11.20
CA TYR A 199 10.38 1.50 12.14
C TYR A 199 9.59 0.21 12.27
N VAL A 200 9.30 -0.19 13.51
CA VAL A 200 8.54 -1.41 13.83
C VAL A 200 7.45 -1.08 14.84
N GLY A 201 6.21 -1.33 14.47
CA GLY A 201 5.06 -1.28 15.36
C GLY A 201 4.91 -2.59 16.15
N GLU A 202 4.63 -2.49 17.43
CA GLU A 202 4.31 -3.62 18.32
C GLU A 202 2.86 -3.48 18.79
N SER A 203 1.92 -4.19 18.14
CA SER A 203 0.48 -4.03 18.41
C SER A 203 0.12 -4.27 19.86
N GLY A 204 0.63 -5.37 20.44
CA GLY A 204 0.28 -5.77 21.80
C GLY A 204 0.68 -4.77 22.89
N THR A 205 1.62 -3.87 22.63
CA THR A 205 2.07 -2.82 23.55
C THR A 205 1.67 -1.42 23.10
N GLY A 206 1.19 -1.27 21.86
CA GLY A 206 0.90 0.01 21.24
C GLY A 206 2.16 0.85 20.95
N GLN A 207 3.34 0.24 20.93
CA GLN A 207 4.62 0.92 20.81
C GLN A 207 5.13 0.92 19.38
N ILE A 208 5.72 2.04 18.97
CA ILE A 208 6.49 2.14 17.73
C ILE A 208 7.94 2.38 18.10
N TRP A 209 8.81 1.52 17.61
CA TRP A 209 10.25 1.57 17.81
C TRP A 209 10.97 1.91 16.51
N SER A 210 12.08 2.63 16.63
CA SER A 210 13.03 2.83 15.53
C SER A 210 14.36 2.16 15.86
N TYR A 211 14.99 1.61 14.83
CA TYR A 211 16.26 0.90 14.90
C TYR A 211 17.17 1.36 13.77
N ALA A 212 18.46 1.54 14.04
CA ALA A 212 19.46 1.67 12.99
C ALA A 212 19.83 0.27 12.46
N ILE A 213 19.94 0.14 11.15
CA ILE A 213 20.28 -1.12 10.48
C ILE A 213 21.81 -1.23 10.38
N ARG A 214 22.39 -2.37 10.77
CA ARG A 214 23.79 -2.72 10.64
C ARG A 214 23.94 -4.19 10.21
N GLY A 215 23.95 -4.43 8.89
CA GLY A 215 23.97 -5.81 8.34
C GLY A 215 22.72 -6.57 8.78
N THR A 216 22.91 -7.66 9.52
CA THR A 216 21.83 -8.48 10.11
C THR A 216 21.46 -8.07 11.54
N ALA A 217 21.95 -6.94 12.02
CA ALA A 217 21.67 -6.42 13.36
C ALA A 217 20.83 -5.14 13.30
N LEU A 218 19.87 -5.05 14.19
CA LEU A 218 19.17 -3.83 14.58
C LEU A 218 19.86 -3.24 15.79
N THR A 219 20.23 -1.97 15.74
CA THR A 219 20.96 -1.27 16.81
C THR A 219 20.24 0.02 17.17
N ASN A 220 20.69 0.71 18.22
CA ASN A 220 20.17 2.03 18.61
C ASN A 220 18.63 2.05 18.75
N ALA A 221 18.07 1.05 19.44
CA ALA A 221 16.63 0.98 19.69
C ALA A 221 16.15 2.25 20.41
N ARG A 222 15.18 2.94 19.81
CA ARG A 222 14.56 4.14 20.39
C ARG A 222 13.04 3.99 20.33
N LEU A 223 12.39 4.16 21.48
CA LEU A 223 10.94 4.30 21.53
C LEU A 223 10.53 5.61 20.87
N VAL A 224 9.78 5.52 19.78
CA VAL A 224 9.28 6.68 19.02
C VAL A 224 7.98 7.18 19.61
N LYS A 225 7.04 6.24 19.85
CA LYS A 225 5.69 6.57 20.33
C LYS A 225 5.10 5.40 21.09
N THR A 226 4.28 5.71 22.08
CA THR A 226 3.34 4.76 22.68
C THR A 226 1.91 5.26 22.45
N PHE A 227 1.09 4.43 21.87
CA PHE A 227 -0.36 4.53 21.80
C PHE A 227 -0.99 3.56 22.79
N GLU A 228 -2.31 3.51 22.87
CA GLU A 228 -3.01 2.50 23.64
C GLU A 228 -2.66 1.09 23.11
N ALA A 229 -2.53 0.11 24.00
CA ALA A 229 -2.24 -1.28 23.62
C ALA A 229 -3.31 -1.84 22.66
N ASP A 230 -2.87 -2.71 21.75
CA ASP A 230 -3.71 -3.38 20.75
C ASP A 230 -4.45 -2.41 19.79
N THR A 231 -3.96 -1.15 19.65
CA THR A 231 -4.60 -0.14 18.80
C THR A 231 -3.76 0.32 17.62
N ILE A 232 -2.63 -0.32 17.33
CA ILE A 232 -1.82 -0.03 16.12
C ILE A 232 -1.68 -1.28 15.28
N ASP A 233 -1.66 -1.09 13.95
CA ASP A 233 -1.54 -2.16 12.98
C ASP A 233 -0.51 -1.77 11.91
N GLY A 234 -0.82 -1.67 10.65
CA GLY A 234 0.12 -1.28 9.60
C GLY A 234 0.66 0.15 9.75
N LEU A 235 1.85 0.38 9.23
CA LEU A 235 2.45 1.72 9.14
C LEU A 235 3.21 1.91 7.83
N ARG A 236 3.29 3.16 7.35
CA ARG A 236 4.03 3.56 6.15
C ARG A 236 4.74 4.89 6.37
N THR A 237 5.79 5.11 5.62
CA THR A 237 6.52 6.37 5.61
C THR A 237 6.27 7.15 4.33
N ASP A 238 6.21 8.47 4.43
CA ASP A 238 6.26 9.37 3.28
C ASP A 238 7.70 9.77 2.92
N VAL A 239 7.87 10.46 1.81
CA VAL A 239 9.19 10.92 1.31
C VAL A 239 9.90 11.90 2.24
N ALA A 240 9.20 12.50 3.20
CA ALA A 240 9.78 13.38 4.22
C ALA A 240 10.04 12.66 5.57
N GLY A 241 9.76 11.34 5.62
CA GLY A 241 9.98 10.51 6.80
C GLY A 241 8.87 10.57 7.84
N ARG A 242 7.72 11.22 7.56
CA ARG A 242 6.57 11.10 8.48
C ARG A 242 6.04 9.67 8.44
N LEU A 243 5.58 9.20 9.58
CA LEU A 243 4.93 7.90 9.70
C LEU A 243 3.40 8.10 9.66
N LEU A 244 2.74 7.28 8.84
CA LEU A 244 1.29 7.13 8.83
C LEU A 244 0.98 5.78 9.46
N VAL A 245 0.20 5.77 10.53
CA VAL A 245 -0.06 4.59 11.37
C VAL A 245 -1.54 4.28 11.41
N ALA A 246 -1.91 3.07 11.02
CA ALA A 246 -3.29 2.59 11.14
C ALA A 246 -3.61 2.37 12.64
N ARG A 247 -4.64 3.09 13.11
CA ARG A 247 -5.12 3.04 14.49
C ARG A 247 -6.38 2.18 14.55
N ILE A 248 -6.18 0.83 14.58
CA ILE A 248 -7.27 -0.13 14.71
C ILE A 248 -8.05 0.14 16.01
N LEU A 249 -9.36 -0.09 16.02
CA LEU A 249 -10.33 0.24 17.07
C LEU A 249 -10.53 1.75 17.30
N LYS A 250 -9.54 2.59 16.96
CA LYS A 250 -9.68 4.05 16.97
C LYS A 250 -10.42 4.55 15.72
N GLY A 251 -10.27 3.86 14.59
CA GLY A 251 -10.84 4.25 13.31
C GLY A 251 -10.18 5.49 12.72
N SER A 252 -8.86 5.54 12.74
CA SER A 252 -8.10 6.69 12.24
C SER A 252 -6.73 6.29 11.70
N ILE A 253 -6.12 7.22 10.95
CA ILE A 253 -4.71 7.19 10.60
C ILE A 253 -4.01 8.32 11.35
N ALA A 254 -3.02 7.99 12.19
CA ALA A 254 -2.16 8.98 12.81
C ALA A 254 -1.02 9.33 11.87
N VAL A 255 -0.84 10.62 11.56
CA VAL A 255 0.33 11.15 10.86
C VAL A 255 1.26 11.76 11.89
N MET A 256 2.49 11.28 11.95
CA MET A 256 3.45 11.69 12.96
C MET A 256 4.85 11.93 12.39
N SER A 257 5.58 12.85 12.99
CA SER A 257 6.98 13.08 12.68
C SER A 257 7.88 11.93 13.15
N PRO A 258 9.10 11.78 12.61
CA PRO A 258 10.05 10.72 12.98
C PRO A 258 10.44 10.68 14.46
N ASP A 259 10.26 11.80 15.17
CA ASP A 259 10.51 11.92 16.61
C ASP A 259 9.31 11.56 17.50
N GLY A 260 8.16 11.20 16.89
CA GLY A 260 6.98 10.68 17.56
C GLY A 260 5.91 11.70 17.91
N LYS A 261 6.02 12.95 17.42
CA LYS A 261 4.97 13.95 17.57
C LYS A 261 3.84 13.68 16.57
N VAL A 262 2.63 13.43 17.06
CA VAL A 262 1.44 13.33 16.22
C VAL A 262 1.09 14.72 15.69
N GLU A 263 1.14 14.87 14.37
CA GLU A 263 0.85 16.13 13.67
C GLU A 263 -0.63 16.19 13.28
N ARG A 264 -1.23 15.03 13.00
CA ARG A 264 -2.63 14.91 12.56
C ARG A 264 -3.19 13.54 12.91
N GLU A 265 -4.46 13.51 13.23
CA GLU A 265 -5.28 12.29 13.31
C GLU A 265 -6.38 12.40 12.24
N ILE A 266 -6.41 11.48 11.29
CA ILE A 266 -7.36 11.47 10.17
C ILE A 266 -8.44 10.47 10.50
N ALA A 267 -9.67 10.95 10.73
CA ALA A 267 -10.80 10.08 10.98
C ALA A 267 -11.18 9.29 9.73
N LEU A 268 -11.45 8.00 9.91
CA LEU A 268 -11.96 7.10 8.89
C LEU A 268 -13.46 6.85 9.12
N GLN A 269 -14.13 6.29 8.12
CA GLN A 269 -15.53 5.88 8.27
C GLN A 269 -15.63 4.59 9.09
N GLY A 270 -14.74 3.63 8.82
CA GLY A 270 -14.63 2.40 9.58
C GLY A 270 -13.81 2.54 10.86
N LYS A 271 -13.96 1.56 11.77
CA LYS A 271 -13.28 1.56 13.07
C LYS A 271 -12.10 0.61 13.15
N GLU A 272 -11.92 -0.24 12.16
CA GLU A 272 -10.88 -1.26 12.18
C GLU A 272 -9.93 -1.18 10.95
N PRO A 273 -9.22 -0.03 10.77
CA PRO A 273 -8.18 0.03 9.76
C PRO A 273 -7.06 -0.95 10.12
N THR A 274 -6.71 -1.85 9.18
CA THR A 274 -5.62 -2.80 9.38
C THR A 274 -4.33 -2.30 8.78
N ASN A 275 -4.34 -1.83 7.53
CA ASN A 275 -3.12 -1.38 6.88
C ASN A 275 -3.41 -0.24 5.90
N LEU A 276 -2.37 0.34 5.32
CA LEU A 276 -2.48 1.44 4.37
C LEU A 276 -1.40 1.34 3.30
N ALA A 277 -1.68 1.94 2.13
CA ALA A 277 -0.71 2.08 1.05
C ALA A 277 -0.81 3.45 0.40
N PHE A 278 0.32 3.98 -0.05
CA PHE A 278 0.38 5.12 -0.94
C PHE A 278 0.19 4.66 -2.38
N GLY A 279 -0.60 5.40 -3.16
CA GLY A 279 -0.84 5.13 -4.56
C GLY A 279 -1.48 6.33 -5.27
N GLY A 280 -2.16 6.06 -6.39
CA GLY A 280 -2.59 7.11 -7.33
C GLY A 280 -1.42 7.58 -8.20
N ALA A 281 -1.71 8.34 -9.24
CA ALA A 281 -0.71 8.74 -10.23
C ALA A 281 0.46 9.56 -9.68
N ASP A 282 0.27 10.23 -8.55
CA ASP A 282 1.28 11.08 -7.88
C ASP A 282 1.71 10.53 -6.51
N GLY A 283 1.35 9.30 -6.18
CA GLY A 283 1.70 8.66 -4.91
C GLY A 283 1.13 9.33 -3.66
N LYS A 284 0.11 10.18 -3.79
CA LYS A 284 -0.48 10.94 -2.67
C LYS A 284 -1.88 10.49 -2.29
N THR A 285 -2.39 9.44 -2.88
CA THR A 285 -3.62 8.79 -2.43
C THR A 285 -3.29 7.72 -1.42
N ILE A 286 -3.88 7.80 -0.25
CA ILE A 286 -3.80 6.72 0.75
C ILE A 286 -5.00 5.82 0.56
N PHE A 287 -4.75 4.53 0.44
CA PHE A 287 -5.75 3.47 0.50
C PHE A 287 -5.64 2.76 1.84
N VAL A 288 -6.77 2.54 2.50
CA VAL A 288 -6.82 1.94 3.84
C VAL A 288 -7.75 0.74 3.83
N THR A 289 -7.27 -0.40 4.27
CA THR A 289 -8.07 -1.62 4.43
C THR A 289 -8.86 -1.58 5.73
N GLN A 290 -10.15 -1.89 5.67
CA GLN A 290 -11.09 -1.92 6.80
C GLN A 290 -11.55 -3.33 7.09
N ARG A 291 -11.11 -3.91 8.22
CA ARG A 291 -11.40 -5.28 8.62
C ARG A 291 -12.88 -5.47 8.91
N GLN A 292 -13.47 -4.60 9.72
CA GLN A 292 -14.90 -4.57 9.95
C GLN A 292 -15.59 -4.06 8.68
N GLY A 293 -16.33 -4.92 8.03
CA GLY A 293 -17.04 -4.58 6.79
C GLY A 293 -16.31 -5.01 5.52
N GLY A 294 -15.02 -5.37 5.54
CA GLY A 294 -14.28 -5.94 4.40
C GLY A 294 -14.28 -5.05 3.16
N TYR A 295 -13.79 -3.83 3.27
CA TYR A 295 -13.74 -2.84 2.19
C TYR A 295 -12.50 -1.94 2.28
N VAL A 296 -12.30 -1.12 1.27
CA VAL A 296 -11.21 -0.14 1.18
C VAL A 296 -11.76 1.27 1.31
N GLU A 297 -11.11 2.11 2.10
CA GLU A 297 -11.27 3.57 2.10
C GLU A 297 -10.09 4.25 1.40
N SER A 298 -10.27 5.51 1.01
CA SER A 298 -9.18 6.34 0.53
C SER A 298 -9.32 7.80 0.94
N PHE A 299 -8.18 8.48 1.03
CA PHE A 299 -8.09 9.92 1.17
C PHE A 299 -6.83 10.46 0.47
N ARG A 300 -6.80 11.76 0.22
CA ARG A 300 -5.62 12.43 -0.33
C ARG A 300 -4.76 12.98 0.80
N THR A 301 -3.43 12.83 0.65
CA THR A 301 -2.42 13.45 1.53
C THR A 301 -1.62 14.50 0.77
N ASP A 302 -0.86 15.31 1.50
CA ASP A 302 -0.04 16.40 0.96
C ASP A 302 1.31 15.94 0.40
N ARG A 303 1.75 14.69 0.72
CA ARG A 303 3.06 14.16 0.32
C ARG A 303 2.94 12.76 -0.27
N GLU A 304 3.88 12.48 -1.15
CA GLU A 304 4.05 11.16 -1.77
C GLU A 304 4.60 10.15 -0.76
N GLY A 305 4.24 8.88 -0.95
CA GLY A 305 4.79 7.76 -0.19
C GLY A 305 6.23 7.42 -0.59
N ARG A 306 7.04 7.01 0.39
CA ARG A 306 8.39 6.51 0.16
C ARG A 306 8.41 5.36 -0.87
N GLU A 307 7.56 4.36 -0.68
CA GLU A 307 7.49 3.18 -1.55
C GLU A 307 7.13 3.54 -2.99
N HIS A 308 6.13 4.39 -3.20
CA HIS A 308 5.73 4.86 -4.53
C HIS A 308 6.88 5.61 -5.23
N CYS A 309 7.55 6.52 -4.53
CA CYS A 309 8.70 7.24 -5.05
C CYS A 309 9.83 6.28 -5.48
N LEU A 310 10.15 5.24 -4.68
CA LEU A 310 11.18 4.26 -5.03
C LEU A 310 10.78 3.42 -6.26
N GLN A 311 9.53 2.99 -6.36
CA GLN A 311 9.02 2.31 -7.56
C GLN A 311 9.16 3.21 -8.80
N ALA A 312 8.90 4.50 -8.69
CA ALA A 312 9.05 5.48 -9.76
C ALA A 312 10.52 5.84 -10.07
N GLY A 313 11.48 5.23 -9.39
CA GLY A 313 12.91 5.47 -9.61
C GLY A 313 13.43 6.78 -9.04
N CYS A 314 12.70 7.43 -8.13
CA CYS A 314 13.20 8.64 -7.48
C CYS A 314 14.31 8.32 -6.48
N ARG A 315 15.19 9.29 -6.26
CA ARG A 315 16.24 9.20 -5.24
C ARG A 315 15.76 9.90 -3.97
N LEU A 316 15.62 9.13 -2.93
CA LEU A 316 15.38 9.66 -1.59
C LEU A 316 16.72 10.07 -0.93
N PRO A 317 16.72 11.03 -0.01
CA PRO A 317 17.92 11.59 0.62
C PRO A 317 18.70 10.57 1.45
#